data_b5a315e4a4492dde2d87030a6ec5857f
#
_entry.id   b5a315e4a4492dde2d87030a6ec5857f
#
_cell.length_a   1.000
_cell.length_b   1.000
_cell.length_c   1.000
_cell.angle_alpha   90.00
_cell.angle_beta   90.00
_cell.angle_gamma   90.00
#
_symmetry.space_group_name_H-M   'P 1'
#
loop_
_entity.id
_entity.type
_entity.pdbx_description
1 polymer ?
#
loop_
_entity_poly.entity_id
_entity_poly.type
_entity_poly.pdbx_seq_one_letter_code
_entity_poly.pdbx_strand_id
1 'polypeptide(L)'
;AEKGEDQKPVKWLGTTGRKENSDGTFELNSSGDLDLSVDANEVDKKEFAAKLMTQFGKDSVKLSGDNVHLKTPIKGDPENGFVQADFMFSNNTKFQQGSMIGGQGEYRGEHRHIVLSSIARARGMKYSPKYGIVDPETNEPVPGGDDWNTIAKQLLGQTASVKDIKSVDAILNYIEKLPNYEELIAAARETLGRQGVKLPEAITFESAQTGTPAWFRRMMSRVR
;
A
#
# COMPACT_ATOMS: atom_id res chain seq x y z
N ALA A 1 23.80 -13.47 18.61
CA ALA A 1 23.75 -12.32 17.69
C ALA A 1 22.30 -11.84 17.70
N GLU A 2 22.05 -10.60 18.13
CA GLU A 2 20.75 -9.98 18.02
C GLU A 2 20.41 -9.83 16.54
N LYS A 3 19.29 -10.40 16.10
CA LYS A 3 18.77 -10.16 14.76
C LYS A 3 18.42 -8.66 14.68
N GLY A 4 18.97 -7.95 13.70
CA GLY A 4 18.62 -6.55 13.45
C GLY A 4 17.10 -6.39 13.21
N GLU A 5 16.57 -5.17 13.36
CA GLU A 5 15.12 -4.88 13.21
C GLU A 5 14.53 -5.36 11.88
N ASP A 6 15.34 -5.40 10.80
CA ASP A 6 14.93 -5.91 9.49
C ASP A 6 14.77 -7.44 9.40
N GLN A 7 15.10 -8.19 10.47
CA GLN A 7 15.06 -9.65 10.50
C GLN A 7 13.95 -10.23 11.40
N LYS A 8 13.02 -9.42 11.87
CA LYS A 8 11.85 -9.91 12.59
C LYS A 8 10.89 -10.60 11.63
N PRO A 9 10.41 -11.83 11.90
CA PRO A 9 9.49 -12.55 11.03
C PRO A 9 8.08 -11.95 10.99
N VAL A 10 7.77 -11.02 11.89
CA VAL A 10 6.48 -10.33 11.96
C VAL A 10 6.70 -8.82 12.00
N LYS A 11 5.99 -8.09 11.14
CA LYS A 11 6.07 -6.62 11.03
C LYS A 11 4.67 -6.01 10.92
N TRP A 12 4.51 -4.79 11.44
CA TRP A 12 3.27 -4.03 11.36
C TRP A 12 2.97 -3.57 9.93
N LEU A 13 1.70 -3.56 9.55
CA LEU A 13 1.20 -3.13 8.25
C LEU A 13 0.10 -2.06 8.37
N GLY A 14 -0.30 -1.51 7.25
CA GLY A 14 -1.47 -0.64 7.12
C GLY A 14 -1.45 0.57 8.05
N THR A 15 -2.60 0.85 8.66
CA THR A 15 -2.75 1.96 9.61
C THR A 15 -2.01 1.70 10.92
N THR A 16 -1.83 0.45 11.30
CA THR A 16 -1.05 0.05 12.48
C THR A 16 0.42 0.43 12.32
N GLY A 17 1.04 0.10 11.18
CA GLY A 17 2.44 0.42 10.90
C GLY A 17 2.74 1.92 10.80
N ARG A 18 1.74 2.75 10.47
CA ARG A 18 1.90 4.22 10.42
C ARG A 18 1.86 4.90 11.80
N LYS A 19 1.33 4.23 12.79
CA LYS A 19 1.18 4.76 14.16
C LYS A 19 2.34 4.38 15.06
N GLU A 20 3.28 3.58 14.56
CA GLU A 20 4.49 3.25 15.27
C GLU A 20 5.45 4.47 15.24
N ASN A 21 5.78 4.99 16.41
CA ASN A 21 6.77 6.04 16.58
C ASN A 21 8.18 5.49 16.39
N SER A 22 9.17 6.37 16.20
CA SER A 22 10.59 5.99 16.07
C SER A 22 11.17 5.25 17.27
N ASP A 23 10.52 5.35 18.43
CA ASP A 23 10.87 4.64 19.67
C ASP A 23 10.13 3.30 19.87
N GLY A 24 9.35 2.85 18.85
CA GLY A 24 8.55 1.63 18.91
C GLY A 24 7.26 1.76 19.72
N THR A 25 6.90 2.97 20.17
CA THR A 25 5.59 3.23 20.78
C THR A 25 4.53 3.53 19.71
N PHE A 26 3.25 3.38 20.07
CA PHE A 26 2.15 3.65 19.15
C PHE A 26 1.38 4.90 19.57
N GLU A 27 1.07 5.77 18.61
CA GLU A 27 0.05 6.80 18.85
C GLU A 27 -1.31 6.15 19.08
N LEU A 28 -1.96 6.49 20.20
CA LEU A 28 -3.20 5.90 20.70
C LEU A 28 -4.46 6.33 19.93
N ASN A 29 -4.39 6.54 18.63
CA ASN A 29 -5.59 6.74 17.83
C ASN A 29 -6.18 5.39 17.43
N SER A 30 -7.49 5.20 17.60
CA SER A 30 -8.20 3.95 17.36
C SER A 30 -7.84 3.30 16.02
N SER A 31 -7.41 2.04 16.04
CA SER A 31 -7.36 1.17 14.86
C SER A 31 -8.54 0.21 14.94
N GLY A 32 -9.20 -0.07 13.80
CA GLY A 32 -10.29 -1.06 13.74
C GLY A 32 -9.76 -2.49 13.87
N ASP A 33 -8.52 -2.70 13.41
CA ASP A 33 -7.83 -3.97 13.36
C ASP A 33 -6.31 -3.77 13.50
N LEU A 34 -5.60 -4.87 13.64
CA LEU A 34 -4.13 -4.91 13.70
C LEU A 34 -3.63 -5.72 12.52
N ASP A 35 -3.01 -5.06 11.54
CA ASP A 35 -2.40 -5.71 10.39
C ASP A 35 -0.94 -6.04 10.66
N LEU A 36 -0.56 -7.30 10.47
CA LEU A 36 0.76 -7.85 10.75
C LEU A 36 1.29 -8.62 9.53
N SER A 37 2.45 -8.26 9.03
CA SER A 37 3.16 -9.04 8.01
C SER A 37 3.90 -10.21 8.66
N VAL A 38 3.75 -11.40 8.11
CA VAL A 38 4.45 -12.62 8.55
C VAL A 38 5.25 -13.20 7.39
N ASP A 39 6.53 -13.50 7.62
CA ASP A 39 7.37 -14.13 6.62
C ASP A 39 6.99 -15.61 6.44
N ALA A 40 6.40 -15.93 5.29
CA ALA A 40 5.97 -17.28 4.95
C ALA A 40 7.15 -18.24 4.69
N ASN A 41 8.38 -17.73 4.52
CA ASN A 41 9.57 -18.55 4.38
C ASN A 41 10.09 -19.05 5.75
N GLU A 42 9.77 -18.31 6.83
CA GLU A 42 10.21 -18.64 8.18
C GLU A 42 9.11 -19.27 9.04
N VAL A 43 7.84 -18.99 8.73
CA VAL A 43 6.68 -19.39 9.55
C VAL A 43 5.65 -20.15 8.72
N ASP A 44 5.43 -21.42 9.05
CA ASP A 44 4.34 -22.20 8.45
C ASP A 44 2.98 -21.69 8.94
N LYS A 45 2.12 -21.32 7.99
CA LYS A 45 0.80 -20.74 8.29
C LYS A 45 -0.13 -21.67 9.05
N LYS A 46 -0.12 -22.98 8.71
CA LYS A 46 -1.03 -23.95 9.33
C LYS A 46 -0.60 -24.24 10.77
N GLU A 47 0.70 -24.39 10.98
CA GLU A 47 1.28 -24.59 12.31
C GLU A 47 1.04 -23.36 13.20
N PHE A 48 1.24 -22.15 12.65
CA PHE A 48 0.94 -20.88 13.32
C PHE A 48 -0.53 -20.80 13.74
N ALA A 49 -1.47 -21.06 12.81
CA ALA A 49 -2.89 -21.06 13.10
C ALA A 49 -3.27 -22.10 14.16
N ALA A 50 -2.69 -23.30 14.12
CA ALA A 50 -2.92 -24.33 15.12
C ALA A 50 -2.48 -23.90 16.54
N LYS A 51 -1.34 -23.22 16.65
CA LYS A 51 -0.86 -22.65 17.92
C LYS A 51 -1.82 -21.58 18.45
N LEU A 52 -2.31 -20.69 17.57
CA LEU A 52 -3.31 -19.70 17.97
C LEU A 52 -4.64 -20.35 18.39
N MET A 53 -5.11 -21.37 17.68
CA MET A 53 -6.32 -22.11 18.07
C MET A 53 -6.18 -22.80 19.42
N THR A 54 -5.00 -23.30 19.74
CA THR A 54 -4.71 -23.89 21.06
C THR A 54 -4.74 -22.85 22.17
N GLN A 55 -4.23 -21.64 21.90
CA GLN A 55 -4.11 -20.59 22.91
C GLN A 55 -5.40 -19.79 23.10
N PHE A 56 -6.11 -19.47 22.01
CA PHE A 56 -7.26 -18.54 22.01
C PHE A 56 -8.61 -19.23 21.73
N GLY A 57 -8.61 -20.53 21.47
CA GLY A 57 -9.80 -21.28 21.06
C GLY A 57 -10.03 -21.27 19.55
N LYS A 58 -10.60 -22.37 19.05
CA LYS A 58 -10.81 -22.59 17.62
C LYS A 58 -11.72 -21.54 16.97
N ASP A 59 -12.73 -21.07 17.68
CA ASP A 59 -13.70 -20.10 17.19
C ASP A 59 -13.15 -18.67 17.11
N SER A 60 -11.98 -18.43 17.73
CA SER A 60 -11.27 -17.14 17.67
C SER A 60 -10.35 -17.01 16.47
N VAL A 61 -10.11 -18.09 15.71
CA VAL A 61 -9.14 -18.12 14.61
C VAL A 61 -9.80 -18.52 13.30
N LYS A 62 -9.61 -17.70 12.26
CA LYS A 62 -10.13 -17.97 10.90
C LYS A 62 -8.99 -17.89 9.89
N LEU A 63 -8.88 -18.91 9.04
CA LEU A 63 -7.99 -18.91 7.88
C LEU A 63 -8.75 -18.38 6.65
N SER A 64 -8.15 -17.47 5.91
CA SER A 64 -8.72 -16.92 4.68
C SER A 64 -7.60 -16.57 3.69
N GLY A 65 -7.51 -17.30 2.59
CA GLY A 65 -6.42 -17.11 1.61
C GLY A 65 -5.05 -17.23 2.29
N ASP A 66 -4.21 -16.21 2.16
CA ASP A 66 -2.89 -16.17 2.79
C ASP A 66 -2.91 -15.59 4.21
N ASN A 67 -4.08 -15.29 4.76
CA ASN A 67 -4.21 -14.64 6.06
C ASN A 67 -4.68 -15.63 7.15
N VAL A 68 -4.28 -15.31 8.37
CA VAL A 68 -4.84 -15.87 9.60
C VAL A 68 -5.42 -14.70 10.41
N HIS A 69 -6.72 -14.73 10.64
CA HIS A 69 -7.42 -13.73 11.44
C HIS A 69 -7.61 -14.26 12.85
N LEU A 70 -7.27 -13.46 13.83
CA LEU A 70 -7.46 -13.76 15.24
C LEU A 70 -8.38 -12.71 15.87
N LYS A 71 -9.46 -13.15 16.50
CA LYS A 71 -10.25 -12.35 17.42
C LYS A 71 -9.68 -12.50 18.82
N THR A 72 -9.12 -11.43 19.39
CA THR A 72 -8.50 -11.45 20.70
C THR A 72 -9.10 -10.39 21.62
N PRO A 73 -9.28 -10.66 22.93
CA PRO A 73 -9.76 -9.67 23.87
C PRO A 73 -8.73 -8.55 24.07
N ILE A 74 -9.23 -7.31 24.15
CA ILE A 74 -8.40 -6.13 24.39
C ILE A 74 -7.78 -6.23 25.79
N LYS A 75 -6.47 -6.11 25.87
CA LYS A 75 -5.66 -6.30 27.11
C LYS A 75 -5.88 -7.66 27.80
N GLY A 76 -6.29 -8.68 27.03
CA GLY A 76 -6.54 -10.02 27.55
C GLY A 76 -7.84 -10.18 28.34
N ASP A 77 -8.68 -9.16 28.42
CA ASP A 77 -9.93 -9.14 29.17
C ASP A 77 -11.12 -8.95 28.23
N PRO A 78 -12.05 -9.94 28.13
CA PRO A 78 -13.25 -9.86 27.31
C PRO A 78 -14.20 -8.68 27.64
N GLU A 79 -14.18 -8.20 28.87
CA GLU A 79 -14.99 -7.03 29.31
C GLU A 79 -14.57 -5.74 28.57
N ASN A 80 -13.31 -5.64 28.12
CA ASN A 80 -12.81 -4.53 27.32
C ASN A 80 -13.18 -4.63 25.83
N GLY A 81 -13.91 -5.69 25.43
CA GLY A 81 -14.23 -5.97 24.03
C GLY A 81 -13.14 -6.76 23.33
N PHE A 82 -13.22 -6.78 21.98
CA PHE A 82 -12.34 -7.59 21.13
C PHE A 82 -11.74 -6.75 20.02
N VAL A 83 -10.55 -7.13 19.58
CA VAL A 83 -9.89 -6.60 18.37
C VAL A 83 -9.57 -7.76 17.43
N GLN A 84 -9.62 -7.50 16.13
CA GLN A 84 -9.13 -8.42 15.10
C GLN A 84 -7.65 -8.16 14.86
N ALA A 85 -6.84 -9.22 14.87
CA ALA A 85 -5.47 -9.20 14.40
C ALA A 85 -5.36 -10.02 13.12
N ASP A 86 -4.86 -9.41 12.05
CA ASP A 86 -4.72 -10.00 10.73
C ASP A 86 -3.25 -10.32 10.46
N PHE A 87 -2.91 -11.59 10.50
CA PHE A 87 -1.58 -12.10 10.16
C PHE A 87 -1.54 -12.41 8.67
N MET A 88 -0.86 -11.58 7.92
CA MET A 88 -0.79 -11.62 6.46
C MET A 88 0.52 -12.26 6.01
N PHE A 89 0.45 -13.50 5.55
CA PHE A 89 1.64 -14.29 5.14
C PHE A 89 2.12 -13.88 3.76
N SER A 90 3.42 -13.62 3.64
CA SER A 90 4.07 -13.22 2.39
C SER A 90 5.48 -13.79 2.29
N ASN A 91 5.86 -14.23 1.09
CA ASN A 91 7.24 -14.61 0.79
C ASN A 91 8.17 -13.40 0.62
N ASN A 92 7.60 -12.19 0.45
CA ASN A 92 8.33 -10.92 0.40
C ASN A 92 7.65 -9.89 1.31
N THR A 93 7.99 -9.93 2.60
CA THR A 93 7.45 -9.01 3.61
C THR A 93 7.81 -7.56 3.35
N LYS A 94 8.98 -7.29 2.72
CA LYS A 94 9.40 -5.94 2.34
C LYS A 94 8.51 -5.34 1.26
N PHE A 95 8.17 -6.14 0.24
CA PHE A 95 7.20 -5.72 -0.78
C PHE A 95 5.82 -5.49 -0.16
N GLN A 96 5.36 -6.43 0.67
CA GLN A 96 4.07 -6.33 1.35
C GLN A 96 3.97 -5.08 2.23
N GLN A 97 5.00 -4.76 3.01
CA GLN A 97 5.04 -3.52 3.81
C GLN A 97 4.90 -2.29 2.91
N GLY A 98 5.67 -2.21 1.83
CA GLY A 98 5.55 -1.12 0.86
C GLY A 98 4.18 -1.07 0.18
N SER A 99 3.54 -2.22 -0.05
CA SER A 99 2.18 -2.32 -0.59
C SER A 99 1.13 -1.78 0.39
N MET A 100 1.27 -2.12 1.66
CA MET A 100 0.32 -1.78 2.72
C MET A 100 0.58 -0.40 3.37
N ILE A 101 1.47 0.42 2.81
CA ILE A 101 1.64 1.81 3.26
C ILE A 101 0.30 2.53 3.07
N GLY A 102 -0.22 3.05 4.15
CA GLY A 102 -1.47 3.79 4.11
C GLY A 102 -1.35 5.12 3.37
N GLY A 103 -2.50 5.62 2.89
CA GLY A 103 -2.57 6.89 2.18
C GLY A 103 -2.11 8.07 3.03
N GLN A 104 -1.65 9.10 2.37
CA GLN A 104 -1.32 10.40 2.96
C GLN A 104 -2.24 11.46 2.32
N GLY A 105 -2.64 12.46 3.10
CA GLY A 105 -3.52 13.52 2.59
C GLY A 105 -4.92 13.01 2.27
N GLU A 106 -5.45 13.40 1.12
CA GLU A 106 -6.81 13.07 0.66
C GLU A 106 -6.94 11.63 0.14
N TYR A 107 -5.84 10.97 -0.17
CA TYR A 107 -5.84 9.64 -0.79
C TYR A 107 -5.56 8.54 0.21
N ARG A 108 -6.35 7.46 0.12
CA ARG A 108 -6.14 6.22 0.88
C ARG A 108 -5.04 5.37 0.23
N GLY A 109 -4.48 4.41 0.97
CA GLY A 109 -3.48 3.48 0.44
C GLY A 109 -3.95 2.71 -0.80
N GLU A 110 -5.21 2.29 -0.83
CA GLU A 110 -5.83 1.60 -1.96
C GLU A 110 -5.87 2.45 -3.25
N HIS A 111 -6.05 3.78 -3.14
CA HIS A 111 -6.06 4.68 -4.30
C HIS A 111 -4.72 4.68 -5.05
N ARG A 112 -3.61 4.51 -4.32
CA ARG A 112 -2.28 4.36 -4.91
C ARG A 112 -2.20 3.16 -5.84
N HIS A 113 -2.76 2.01 -5.42
CA HIS A 113 -2.77 0.81 -6.25
C HIS A 113 -3.64 0.96 -7.50
N ILE A 114 -4.73 1.70 -7.39
CA ILE A 114 -5.60 2.02 -8.54
C ILE A 114 -4.82 2.86 -9.56
N VAL A 115 -4.07 3.87 -9.12
CA VAL A 115 -3.25 4.71 -10.00
C VAL A 115 -2.10 3.90 -10.62
N LEU A 116 -1.36 3.10 -9.84
CA LEU A 116 -0.30 2.23 -10.37
C LEU A 116 -0.83 1.22 -11.40
N SER A 117 -2.00 0.64 -11.15
CA SER A 117 -2.66 -0.28 -12.10
C SER A 117 -3.07 0.41 -13.40
N SER A 118 -3.54 1.68 -13.33
CA SER A 118 -3.86 2.48 -14.51
C SER A 118 -2.63 2.72 -15.38
N ILE A 119 -1.53 3.15 -14.75
CA ILE A 119 -0.26 3.40 -15.43
C ILE A 119 0.29 2.12 -16.05
N ALA A 120 0.27 1.00 -15.31
CA ALA A 120 0.70 -0.30 -15.83
C ALA A 120 -0.10 -0.68 -17.09
N ARG A 121 -1.43 -0.55 -17.06
CA ARG A 121 -2.30 -0.83 -18.21
C ARG A 121 -1.98 0.04 -19.40
N ALA A 122 -1.80 1.34 -19.23
CA ALA A 122 -1.45 2.27 -20.31
C ALA A 122 -0.09 1.94 -20.95
N ARG A 123 0.77 1.22 -20.22
CA ARG A 123 2.09 0.74 -20.71
C ARG A 123 2.08 -0.71 -21.20
N GLY A 124 0.90 -1.33 -21.34
CA GLY A 124 0.78 -2.74 -21.75
C GLY A 124 1.26 -3.74 -20.70
N MET A 125 1.36 -3.31 -19.43
CA MET A 125 1.76 -4.14 -18.29
C MET A 125 0.57 -4.40 -17.37
N LYS A 126 0.76 -5.33 -16.43
CA LYS A 126 -0.21 -5.59 -15.36
C LYS A 126 0.47 -5.45 -14.00
N TYR A 127 -0.21 -4.74 -13.08
CA TYR A 127 0.23 -4.57 -11.72
C TYR A 127 -0.76 -5.20 -10.73
N SER A 128 -0.23 -5.90 -9.73
CA SER A 128 -0.96 -6.49 -8.62
C SER A 128 -0.48 -5.90 -7.29
N PRO A 129 -1.36 -5.45 -6.39
CA PRO A 129 -0.97 -5.04 -5.04
C PRO A 129 -0.26 -6.13 -4.23
N LYS A 130 -0.52 -7.41 -4.57
CA LYS A 130 0.03 -8.58 -3.89
C LYS A 130 1.37 -9.04 -4.46
N TYR A 131 1.55 -8.94 -5.77
CA TYR A 131 2.67 -9.55 -6.48
C TYR A 131 3.55 -8.54 -7.22
N GLY A 132 3.19 -7.26 -7.22
CA GLY A 132 3.89 -6.24 -8.02
C GLY A 132 3.56 -6.35 -9.51
N ILE A 133 4.58 -6.30 -10.37
CA ILE A 133 4.38 -6.52 -11.80
C ILE A 133 4.19 -8.00 -12.07
N VAL A 134 3.13 -8.32 -12.81
CA VAL A 134 2.79 -9.67 -13.24
C VAL A 134 2.68 -9.73 -14.74
N ASP A 135 2.85 -10.91 -15.29
CA ASP A 135 2.63 -11.16 -16.71
C ASP A 135 1.14 -10.91 -17.05
N PRO A 136 0.83 -10.12 -18.08
CA PRO A 136 -0.55 -9.74 -18.40
C PRO A 136 -1.43 -10.92 -18.89
N GLU A 137 -0.83 -11.97 -19.45
CA GLU A 137 -1.54 -13.12 -20.00
C GLU A 137 -1.76 -14.22 -18.94
N THR A 138 -0.69 -14.57 -18.22
CA THR A 138 -0.73 -15.69 -17.26
C THR A 138 -1.09 -15.25 -15.84
N ASN A 139 -0.93 -13.97 -15.49
CA ASN A 139 -1.02 -13.41 -14.15
C ASN A 139 0.07 -13.90 -13.16
N GLU A 140 1.09 -14.57 -13.68
CA GLU A 140 2.20 -15.04 -12.86
C GLU A 140 3.15 -13.87 -12.50
N PRO A 141 3.73 -13.86 -11.28
CA PRO A 141 4.71 -12.88 -10.90
C PRO A 141 5.94 -12.92 -11.84
N VAL A 142 6.36 -11.76 -12.33
CA VAL A 142 7.59 -11.69 -13.11
C VAL A 142 8.82 -11.56 -12.19
N PRO A 143 9.98 -12.12 -12.56
CA PRO A 143 11.19 -12.00 -11.73
C PRO A 143 11.52 -10.53 -11.42
N GLY A 144 11.69 -10.20 -10.13
CA GLY A 144 11.95 -8.84 -9.66
C GLY A 144 10.76 -7.87 -9.77
N GLY A 145 9.58 -8.34 -10.18
CA GLY A 145 8.35 -7.55 -10.27
C GLY A 145 7.82 -7.08 -8.92
N ASP A 146 8.28 -7.65 -7.82
CA ASP A 146 7.97 -7.31 -6.43
C ASP A 146 9.07 -6.45 -5.75
N ASP A 147 9.94 -5.82 -6.54
CA ASP A 147 10.88 -4.81 -6.08
C ASP A 147 10.35 -3.40 -6.40
N TRP A 148 10.20 -2.56 -5.36
CA TRP A 148 9.62 -1.23 -5.51
C TRP A 148 10.42 -0.27 -6.39
N ASN A 149 11.75 -0.39 -6.47
CA ASN A 149 12.56 0.40 -7.40
C ASN A 149 12.35 -0.05 -8.85
N THR A 150 12.26 -1.36 -9.05
CA THR A 150 11.94 -1.95 -10.36
C THR A 150 10.57 -1.51 -10.83
N ILE A 151 9.56 -1.56 -9.96
CA ILE A 151 8.20 -1.08 -10.25
C ILE A 151 8.22 0.41 -10.63
N ALA A 152 8.88 1.25 -9.85
CA ALA A 152 8.99 2.68 -10.14
C ALA A 152 9.59 2.93 -11.53
N LYS A 153 10.70 2.26 -11.86
CA LYS A 153 11.38 2.42 -13.15
C LYS A 153 10.54 1.92 -14.32
N GLN A 154 9.87 0.78 -14.16
CA GLN A 154 9.02 0.23 -15.20
C GLN A 154 7.76 1.07 -15.45
N LEU A 155 7.13 1.56 -14.38
CA LEU A 155 5.89 2.31 -14.48
C LEU A 155 6.09 3.80 -14.79
N LEU A 156 7.14 4.43 -14.28
CA LEU A 156 7.35 5.87 -14.44
C LEU A 156 8.53 6.24 -15.34
N GLY A 157 9.49 5.34 -15.52
CA GLY A 157 10.70 5.55 -16.32
C GLY A 157 11.99 5.39 -15.52
N GLN A 158 13.13 5.25 -16.19
CA GLN A 158 14.40 4.83 -15.62
C GLN A 158 14.95 5.73 -14.49
N THR A 159 14.55 7.00 -14.45
CA THR A 159 14.96 7.96 -13.41
C THR A 159 14.09 7.91 -12.16
N ALA A 160 12.96 7.20 -12.21
CA ALA A 160 12.04 7.08 -11.08
C ALA A 160 12.59 6.15 -9.98
N SER A 161 12.15 6.38 -8.78
CA SER A 161 12.53 5.65 -7.57
C SER A 161 11.33 5.40 -6.66
N VAL A 162 11.52 4.64 -5.59
CA VAL A 162 10.46 4.33 -4.61
C VAL A 162 9.76 5.59 -4.07
N LYS A 163 10.49 6.70 -3.89
CA LYS A 163 9.90 7.96 -3.41
C LYS A 163 8.83 8.52 -4.35
N ASP A 164 8.95 8.23 -5.64
CA ASP A 164 8.06 8.77 -6.68
C ASP A 164 6.75 7.95 -6.80
N ILE A 165 6.70 6.77 -6.20
CA ILE A 165 5.52 5.88 -6.17
C ILE A 165 4.97 5.62 -4.77
N LYS A 166 5.47 6.29 -3.73
CA LYS A 166 5.05 6.06 -2.33
C LYS A 166 3.64 6.54 -2.00
N SER A 167 3.10 7.49 -2.75
CA SER A 167 1.75 8.05 -2.58
C SER A 167 1.14 8.46 -3.90
N VAL A 168 -0.18 8.67 -3.94
CA VAL A 168 -0.86 9.19 -5.15
C VAL A 168 -0.26 10.54 -5.54
N ASP A 169 -0.07 11.46 -4.58
CA ASP A 169 0.52 12.77 -4.87
C ASP A 169 1.93 12.67 -5.47
N ALA A 170 2.77 11.76 -4.96
CA ALA A 170 4.11 11.56 -5.50
C ALA A 170 4.05 11.07 -6.96
N ILE A 171 3.17 10.11 -7.26
CA ILE A 171 2.96 9.59 -8.61
C ILE A 171 2.49 10.71 -9.54
N LEU A 172 1.44 11.43 -9.15
CA LEU A 172 0.87 12.51 -9.97
C LEU A 172 1.89 13.62 -10.24
N ASN A 173 2.65 14.06 -9.22
CA ASN A 173 3.70 15.08 -9.38
C ASN A 173 4.83 14.62 -10.34
N TYR A 174 5.09 13.31 -10.42
CA TYR A 174 6.08 12.77 -11.34
C TYR A 174 5.55 12.74 -12.76
N ILE A 175 4.33 12.21 -12.98
CA ILE A 175 3.78 12.01 -14.32
C ILE A 175 3.13 13.26 -14.92
N GLU A 176 2.79 14.29 -14.13
CA GLU A 176 2.21 15.54 -14.66
C GLU A 176 3.07 16.23 -15.73
N LYS A 177 4.36 15.92 -15.74
CA LYS A 177 5.34 16.44 -16.71
C LYS A 177 5.40 15.62 -18.00
N LEU A 178 4.76 14.47 -18.02
CA LEU A 178 4.76 13.56 -19.16
C LEU A 178 3.68 13.96 -20.16
N PRO A 179 3.96 13.93 -21.47
CA PRO A 179 3.00 14.34 -22.50
C PRO A 179 1.74 13.45 -22.55
N ASN A 180 1.84 12.23 -22.07
CA ASN A 180 0.72 11.26 -22.04
C ASN A 180 0.07 11.11 -20.65
N TYR A 181 0.13 12.15 -19.83
CA TYR A 181 -0.43 12.15 -18.46
C TYR A 181 -1.87 11.65 -18.40
N GLU A 182 -2.78 12.19 -19.26
CA GLU A 182 -4.19 11.81 -19.25
C GLU A 182 -4.40 10.32 -19.59
N GLU A 183 -3.62 9.78 -20.53
CA GLU A 183 -3.66 8.36 -20.88
C GLU A 183 -3.25 7.49 -19.68
N LEU A 184 -2.17 7.88 -18.98
CA LEU A 184 -1.65 7.14 -17.84
C LEU A 184 -2.66 7.03 -16.68
N ILE A 185 -3.47 8.05 -16.46
CA ILE A 185 -4.42 8.09 -15.33
C ILE A 185 -5.88 7.85 -15.71
N ALA A 186 -6.20 7.66 -16.99
CA ALA A 186 -7.59 7.57 -17.48
C ALA A 186 -8.41 6.51 -16.70
N ALA A 187 -7.90 5.28 -16.59
CA ALA A 187 -8.59 4.21 -15.88
C ALA A 187 -8.68 4.45 -14.37
N ALA A 188 -7.66 5.11 -13.77
CA ALA A 188 -7.70 5.49 -12.37
C ALA A 188 -8.74 6.59 -12.13
N ARG A 189 -8.82 7.59 -13.00
CA ARG A 189 -9.81 8.67 -12.93
C ARG A 189 -11.23 8.14 -12.96
N GLU A 190 -11.51 7.19 -13.86
CA GLU A 190 -12.82 6.53 -13.93
C GLU A 190 -13.14 5.75 -12.65
N THR A 191 -12.21 4.91 -12.18
CA THR A 191 -12.41 4.05 -11.02
C THR A 191 -12.57 4.86 -9.74
N LEU A 192 -11.70 5.85 -9.51
CA LEU A 192 -11.74 6.71 -8.34
C LEU A 192 -12.93 7.67 -8.38
N GLY A 193 -13.32 8.13 -9.59
CA GLY A 193 -14.51 8.97 -9.78
C GLY A 193 -15.80 8.30 -9.32
N ARG A 194 -15.94 6.98 -9.55
CA ARG A 194 -17.06 6.18 -9.01
C ARG A 194 -17.08 6.12 -7.48
N GLN A 195 -15.94 6.31 -6.83
CA GLN A 195 -15.79 6.37 -5.37
C GLN A 195 -15.90 7.80 -4.83
N GLY A 196 -16.20 8.79 -5.68
CA GLY A 196 -16.26 10.21 -5.31
C GLY A 196 -14.88 10.87 -5.12
N VAL A 197 -13.79 10.19 -5.51
CA VAL A 197 -12.42 10.71 -5.41
C VAL A 197 -12.01 11.31 -6.76
N LYS A 198 -11.59 12.58 -6.74
CA LYS A 198 -11.16 13.30 -7.94
C LYS A 198 -9.64 13.32 -8.05
N LEU A 199 -9.13 12.95 -9.22
CA LEU A 199 -7.73 13.20 -9.59
C LEU A 199 -7.61 14.56 -10.27
N PRO A 200 -6.48 15.29 -10.10
CA PRO A 200 -6.24 16.55 -10.77
C PRO A 200 -6.30 16.40 -12.31
N GLU A 201 -6.74 17.43 -12.98
CA GLU A 201 -6.67 17.50 -14.44
C GLU A 201 -5.24 17.83 -14.89
N ALA A 202 -4.89 17.47 -16.14
CA ALA A 202 -3.63 17.87 -16.74
C ALA A 202 -3.51 19.40 -16.75
N ILE A 203 -2.31 19.91 -16.54
CA ILE A 203 -2.00 21.32 -16.76
C ILE A 203 -1.90 21.51 -18.27
N THR A 204 -2.99 21.91 -18.92
CA THR A 204 -2.94 22.25 -20.35
C THR A 204 -2.28 23.61 -20.54
N PHE A 205 -1.63 23.81 -21.72
CA PHE A 205 -1.00 25.09 -22.06
C PHE A 205 -1.99 26.25 -22.06
N GLU A 206 -3.26 25.97 -22.35
CA GLU A 206 -4.37 26.96 -22.31
C GLU A 206 -4.70 27.39 -20.87
N SER A 207 -4.65 26.50 -19.91
CA SER A 207 -4.88 26.86 -18.49
C SER A 207 -3.74 27.70 -17.92
N ALA A 208 -2.55 27.64 -18.55
CA ALA A 208 -1.39 28.49 -18.19
C ALA A 208 -1.52 29.93 -18.75
N GLN A 209 -2.30 30.14 -19.81
CA GLN A 209 -2.50 31.47 -20.39
C GLN A 209 -3.62 32.28 -19.71
N THR A 210 -4.58 31.64 -19.04
CA THR A 210 -5.76 32.31 -18.45
C THR A 210 -5.60 32.68 -16.96
N GLY A 211 -4.42 32.66 -16.42
CA GLY A 211 -4.16 33.10 -15.04
C GLY A 211 -3.09 32.25 -14.35
N THR A 212 -2.60 32.70 -13.24
CA THR A 212 -1.49 32.12 -12.46
C THR A 212 -1.40 30.59 -12.60
N PRO A 213 -0.28 30.03 -13.07
CA PRO A 213 -0.11 28.60 -13.30
C PRO A 213 -0.56 27.75 -12.10
N ALA A 214 -1.21 26.61 -12.35
CA ALA A 214 -1.74 25.76 -11.28
C ALA A 214 -0.64 25.31 -10.28
N TRP A 215 0.61 25.14 -10.76
CA TRP A 215 1.75 24.87 -9.88
C TRP A 215 2.06 26.03 -8.94
N PHE A 216 1.90 27.28 -9.39
CA PHE A 216 2.14 28.46 -8.57
C PHE A 216 1.03 28.64 -7.52
N ARG A 217 -0.24 28.36 -7.87
CA ARG A 217 -1.34 28.33 -6.89
C ARG A 217 -1.14 27.22 -5.86
N ARG A 218 -0.67 26.04 -6.28
CA ARG A 218 -0.33 24.94 -5.38
C ARG A 218 0.87 25.23 -4.47
N MET A 219 1.87 25.96 -4.98
CA MET A 219 3.00 26.43 -4.18
C MET A 219 2.56 27.45 -3.12
N MET A 220 1.70 28.38 -3.48
CA MET A 220 1.20 29.44 -2.58
C MET A 220 0.22 28.90 -1.52
N SER A 221 -0.52 27.82 -1.79
CA SER A 221 -1.40 27.19 -0.80
C SER A 221 -0.64 26.39 0.28
N ARG A 222 0.66 26.08 0.05
CA ARG A 222 1.54 25.40 1.02
C ARG A 222 2.33 26.35 1.91
N VAL A 223 2.20 27.66 1.71
CA VAL A 223 2.92 28.70 2.46
C VAL A 223 2.01 29.40 3.50
N ARG A 224 0.80 28.86 3.72
CA ARG A 224 -0.12 29.32 4.76
C ARG A 224 -0.21 28.31 5.91
#